data_91601e17e9927497a5cfa00ef6a5d718
#
_entry.id   91601e17e9927497a5cfa00ef6a5d718
#
_cell.length_a   1.000
_cell.length_b   1.000
_cell.length_c   1.000
_cell.angle_alpha   90.00
_cell.angle_beta   90.00
_cell.angle_gamma   90.00
#
_symmetry.space_group_name_H-M   'P 1'
#
loop_
_entity.id
_entity.type
_entity.pdbx_description
1 polymer ?
#
loop_
_entity_poly.entity_id
_entity_poly.type
_entity_poly.pdbx_seq_one_letter_code
_entity_poly.pdbx_strand_id
1 'polypeptide(L)'
;MKKIVFALSALAVLLTACSKDFINPRHNSSEPLDEYFNTPERLFQCLVAAYDPLEWYDYAFGQYDNLHLIFDVMGDDVYAGGSNEGDQPIIVKTHYYTATSTDVCNQMWTVNYSGINRAATLIK
;
A
#
# COMPACT_ATOMS: atom_id res chain seq x y z
N MET A 1 49.99 31.11 15.61
CA MET A 1 49.82 30.54 14.26
C MET A 1 49.40 29.09 14.27
N LYS A 2 50.05 28.15 14.99
CA LYS A 2 49.66 26.73 15.00
C LYS A 2 48.21 26.45 15.48
N LYS A 3 47.70 27.18 16.48
CA LYS A 3 46.34 27.02 17.01
C LYS A 3 45.26 27.45 16.02
N ILE A 4 45.55 28.47 15.19
CA ILE A 4 44.63 29.00 14.16
C ILE A 4 44.53 28.02 13.00
N VAL A 5 45.65 27.43 12.59
CA VAL A 5 45.67 26.41 11.53
C VAL A 5 44.89 25.15 11.96
N PHE A 6 45.00 24.77 13.23
CA PHE A 6 44.26 23.63 13.76
C PHE A 6 42.76 23.88 13.85
N ALA A 7 42.35 25.11 14.20
CA ALA A 7 40.94 25.50 14.21
C ALA A 7 40.34 25.57 12.80
N LEU A 8 41.08 26.07 11.81
CA LEU A 8 40.68 26.11 10.42
C LEU A 8 40.56 24.71 9.78
N SER A 9 41.46 23.80 10.10
CA SER A 9 41.38 22.42 9.60
C SER A 9 40.23 21.66 10.22
N ALA A 10 39.93 21.84 11.51
CA ALA A 10 38.77 21.23 12.17
C ALA A 10 37.44 21.77 11.57
N LEU A 11 37.38 23.06 11.29
CA LEU A 11 36.18 23.68 10.66
C LEU A 11 35.99 23.17 9.22
N ALA A 12 37.04 22.96 8.45
CA ALA A 12 36.95 22.41 7.09
C ALA A 12 36.44 20.96 7.08
N VAL A 13 36.82 20.14 8.05
CA VAL A 13 36.33 18.76 8.19
C VAL A 13 34.83 18.74 8.55
N LEU A 14 34.34 19.68 9.36
CA LEU A 14 32.94 19.76 9.74
C LEU A 14 32.04 20.19 8.56
N LEU A 15 32.57 20.94 7.59
CA LEU A 15 31.83 21.39 6.42
C LEU A 15 31.65 20.29 5.35
N THR A 16 32.46 19.23 5.37
CA THR A 16 32.37 18.13 4.40
C THR A 16 31.50 16.97 4.87
N ALA A 17 30.99 17.00 6.10
CA ALA A 17 30.31 15.87 6.74
C ALA A 17 28.84 15.65 6.28
N CYS A 18 28.25 16.57 5.52
CA CYS A 18 26.87 16.45 5.05
C CYS A 18 26.83 16.20 3.53
N SER A 19 27.15 14.98 3.08
CA SER A 19 26.83 14.57 1.72
C SER A 19 25.35 14.13 1.67
N LYS A 20 24.63 14.47 0.60
CA LYS A 20 23.25 14.03 0.36
C LYS A 20 23.12 12.50 0.34
N ASP A 21 24.19 11.80 0.00
CA ASP A 21 24.24 10.36 -0.07
C ASP A 21 24.19 9.69 1.31
N PHE A 22 24.61 10.40 2.37
CA PHE A 22 24.49 9.91 3.74
C PHE A 22 23.05 9.98 4.25
N ILE A 23 22.27 10.96 3.80
CA ILE A 23 20.88 11.17 4.22
C ILE A 23 19.92 10.29 3.41
N ASN A 24 20.28 9.97 2.16
CA ASN A 24 19.52 9.10 1.26
C ASN A 24 20.34 7.87 0.86
N PRO A 25 20.49 6.90 1.76
CA PRO A 25 21.16 5.65 1.41
C PRO A 25 20.38 4.94 0.31
N ARG A 26 21.02 4.63 -0.81
CA ARG A 26 20.45 3.75 -1.82
C ARG A 26 20.24 2.36 -1.21
N HIS A 27 19.01 1.90 -1.21
CA HIS A 27 18.72 0.53 -0.83
C HIS A 27 19.27 -0.41 -1.91
N ASN A 28 20.23 -1.26 -1.55
CA ASN A 28 20.82 -2.24 -2.47
C ASN A 28 19.79 -3.30 -2.96
N SER A 29 18.61 -3.37 -2.35
CA SER A 29 17.57 -4.35 -2.66
C SER A 29 16.38 -3.76 -3.44
N SER A 30 16.37 -2.45 -3.72
CA SER A 30 15.28 -1.79 -4.44
C SER A 30 15.84 -0.80 -5.45
N GLU A 31 15.36 -0.87 -6.66
CA GLU A 31 15.65 0.09 -7.72
C GLU A 31 14.79 1.34 -7.51
N PRO A 32 15.33 2.58 -7.63
CA PRO A 32 14.53 3.80 -7.58
C PRO A 32 13.45 3.79 -8.67
N LEU A 33 12.27 4.32 -8.37
CA LEU A 33 11.14 4.33 -9.28
C LEU A 33 11.43 5.01 -10.62
N ASP A 34 12.18 6.10 -10.59
CA ASP A 34 12.61 6.84 -11.79
C ASP A 34 13.59 6.05 -12.67
N GLU A 35 14.38 5.15 -12.09
CA GLU A 35 15.23 4.22 -12.82
C GLU A 35 14.45 2.99 -13.30
N TYR A 36 13.39 2.60 -12.60
CA TYR A 36 12.58 1.43 -12.93
C TYR A 36 11.74 1.62 -14.19
N PHE A 37 11.19 2.81 -14.41
CA PHE A 37 10.30 3.12 -15.55
C PHE A 37 11.03 3.38 -16.89
N ASN A 38 12.20 2.80 -17.10
CA ASN A 38 13.06 3.09 -18.25
C ASN A 38 12.70 2.32 -19.52
N THR A 39 11.94 1.22 -19.43
CA THR A 39 11.67 0.34 -20.57
C THR A 39 10.17 0.09 -20.72
N PRO A 40 9.68 -0.11 -21.97
CA PRO A 40 8.29 -0.45 -22.23
C PRO A 40 7.83 -1.69 -21.49
N GLU A 41 8.70 -2.69 -21.32
CA GLU A 41 8.39 -3.94 -20.60
C GLU A 41 8.12 -3.67 -19.12
N ARG A 42 8.91 -2.81 -18.48
CA ARG A 42 8.72 -2.43 -17.07
C ARG A 42 7.47 -1.59 -16.88
N LEU A 43 7.19 -0.68 -17.81
CA LEU A 43 5.92 0.07 -17.80
C LEU A 43 4.72 -0.86 -17.94
N PHE A 44 4.81 -1.88 -18.80
CA PHE A 44 3.76 -2.88 -18.92
C PHE A 44 3.59 -3.70 -17.62
N GLN A 45 4.67 -4.10 -16.96
CA GLN A 45 4.60 -4.77 -15.65
C GLN A 45 3.91 -3.90 -14.60
N CYS A 46 4.18 -2.60 -14.59
CA CYS A 46 3.51 -1.67 -13.68
C CYS A 46 2.03 -1.49 -14.01
N LEU A 47 1.67 -1.51 -15.30
CA LEU A 47 0.27 -1.51 -15.72
C LEU A 47 -0.45 -2.76 -15.22
N VAL A 48 0.13 -3.94 -15.41
CA VAL A 48 -0.41 -5.20 -14.86
C VAL A 48 -0.55 -5.13 -13.35
N ALA A 49 0.46 -4.61 -12.65
CA ALA A 49 0.42 -4.44 -11.20
C ALA A 49 -0.65 -3.45 -10.73
N ALA A 50 -1.06 -2.48 -11.56
CA ALA A 50 -2.17 -1.58 -11.23
C ALA A 50 -3.54 -2.25 -11.37
N TYR A 51 -3.68 -3.23 -12.27
CA TYR A 51 -4.89 -4.03 -12.43
C TYR A 51 -5.01 -5.17 -11.41
N ASP A 52 -3.91 -5.68 -10.90
CA ASP A 52 -3.85 -6.80 -9.96
C ASP A 52 -4.81 -6.67 -8.74
N PRO A 53 -4.97 -5.51 -8.06
CA PRO A 53 -5.90 -5.39 -6.95
C PRO A 53 -7.38 -5.56 -7.32
N LEU A 54 -7.76 -5.46 -8.59
CA LEU A 54 -9.15 -5.65 -9.02
C LEU A 54 -9.61 -7.11 -8.91
N GLU A 55 -8.68 -8.05 -8.88
CA GLU A 55 -8.96 -9.48 -8.72
C GLU A 55 -8.70 -10.01 -7.31
N TRP A 56 -8.26 -9.15 -6.38
CA TRP A 56 -8.01 -9.58 -5.01
C TRP A 56 -9.31 -9.93 -4.30
N TYR A 57 -9.47 -11.20 -4.08
CA TYR A 57 -10.66 -11.77 -3.46
C TYR A 57 -10.59 -11.76 -1.94
N ASP A 58 -9.42 -11.98 -1.41
CA ASP A 58 -9.12 -12.09 0.01
C ASP A 58 -7.76 -11.43 0.28
N TYR A 59 -7.77 -10.26 0.87
CA TYR A 59 -6.55 -9.52 1.19
C TYR A 59 -5.86 -10.04 2.46
N ALA A 60 -6.63 -10.58 3.40
CA ALA A 60 -6.11 -11.09 4.66
C ALA A 60 -6.88 -12.33 5.09
N PHE A 61 -6.21 -13.45 5.09
CA PHE A 61 -6.60 -14.77 5.58
C PHE A 61 -8.03 -14.87 6.16
N GLY A 62 -9.00 -15.22 5.32
CA GLY A 62 -10.36 -15.50 5.73
C GLY A 62 -11.28 -14.30 5.95
N GLN A 63 -10.94 -13.13 5.42
CA GLN A 63 -11.82 -11.97 5.41
C GLN A 63 -12.37 -11.74 4.00
N TYR A 64 -13.57 -12.21 3.76
CA TYR A 64 -14.28 -12.11 2.48
C TYR A 64 -15.09 -10.83 2.42
N ASP A 65 -14.43 -9.69 2.28
CA ASP A 65 -15.08 -8.40 2.14
C ASP A 65 -14.85 -7.75 0.77
N ASN A 66 -14.89 -8.58 -0.29
CA ASN A 66 -14.89 -8.03 -1.63
C ASN A 66 -16.19 -7.26 -1.94
N LEU A 67 -16.07 -6.31 -2.86
CA LEU A 67 -17.13 -5.40 -3.21
C LEU A 67 -18.44 -6.11 -3.62
N HIS A 68 -18.33 -7.17 -4.43
CA HIS A 68 -19.50 -7.90 -4.94
C HIS A 68 -20.22 -8.62 -3.80
N LEU A 69 -19.50 -9.36 -2.99
CA LEU A 69 -20.09 -10.11 -1.87
C LEU A 69 -20.76 -9.17 -0.86
N ILE A 70 -20.13 -8.05 -0.53
CA ILE A 70 -20.68 -7.08 0.41
C ILE A 70 -21.97 -6.45 -0.14
N PHE A 71 -22.02 -6.08 -1.39
CA PHE A 71 -23.23 -5.50 -1.98
C PHE A 71 -24.35 -6.53 -2.16
N ASP A 72 -24.01 -7.76 -2.52
CA ASP A 72 -24.99 -8.83 -2.68
C ASP A 72 -25.68 -9.15 -1.35
N VAL A 73 -24.92 -9.26 -0.25
CA VAL A 73 -25.51 -9.56 1.07
C VAL A 73 -26.24 -8.39 1.71
N MET A 74 -26.08 -7.19 1.18
CA MET A 74 -26.90 -6.02 1.58
C MET A 74 -28.28 -6.04 0.93
N GLY A 75 -28.47 -6.82 -0.14
CA GLY A 75 -29.77 -7.03 -0.75
C GLY A 75 -30.64 -7.96 0.09
N ASP A 76 -31.95 -7.86 -0.10
CA ASP A 76 -32.96 -8.72 0.56
C ASP A 76 -33.14 -10.07 -0.13
N ASP A 77 -32.58 -10.24 -1.33
CA ASP A 77 -32.63 -11.47 -2.12
C ASP A 77 -31.53 -12.49 -1.78
N VAL A 78 -30.50 -12.08 -1.02
CA VAL A 78 -29.34 -12.92 -0.69
C VAL A 78 -29.17 -13.05 0.82
N TYR A 79 -29.08 -14.27 1.27
CA TYR A 79 -28.82 -14.58 2.69
C TYR A 79 -27.32 -14.72 2.95
N ALA A 80 -26.85 -14.22 4.08
CA ALA A 80 -25.44 -14.25 4.45
C ALA A 80 -24.83 -15.66 4.54
N GLY A 81 -25.64 -16.68 4.77
CA GLY A 81 -25.18 -18.07 4.87
C GLY A 81 -24.36 -18.35 6.12
N GLY A 82 -23.55 -19.43 6.03
CA GLY A 82 -22.72 -19.87 7.13
C GLY A 82 -23.39 -20.83 8.11
N SER A 83 -22.60 -21.45 8.97
CA SER A 83 -23.08 -22.41 9.97
C SER A 83 -23.66 -21.74 11.22
N ASN A 84 -23.27 -20.52 11.50
CA ASN A 84 -23.75 -19.68 12.60
C ASN A 84 -23.25 -18.23 12.42
N GLU A 85 -23.71 -17.32 13.25
CA GLU A 85 -23.33 -15.88 13.19
C GLU A 85 -21.84 -15.61 13.40
N GLY A 86 -21.10 -16.56 13.95
CA GLY A 86 -19.65 -16.48 14.10
C GLY A 86 -18.86 -16.94 12.86
N ASP A 87 -19.55 -17.52 11.87
CA ASP A 87 -18.98 -17.93 10.61
C ASP A 87 -19.08 -16.77 9.60
N GLN A 88 -18.04 -16.01 9.38
CA GLN A 88 -18.03 -14.78 8.61
C GLN A 88 -18.80 -13.60 9.25
N PRO A 89 -18.43 -13.16 10.46
CA PRO A 89 -19.17 -12.13 11.21
C PRO A 89 -19.37 -10.82 10.44
N ILE A 90 -18.43 -10.45 9.57
CA ILE A 90 -18.51 -9.24 8.75
C ILE A 90 -19.68 -9.33 7.77
N ILE A 91 -19.84 -10.46 7.10
CA ILE A 91 -20.93 -10.70 6.14
C ILE A 91 -22.27 -10.68 6.87
N VAL A 92 -22.38 -11.38 8.00
CA VAL A 92 -23.61 -11.43 8.83
C VAL A 92 -23.99 -10.03 9.33
N LYS A 93 -23.04 -9.27 9.89
CA LYS A 93 -23.29 -7.90 10.34
C LYS A 93 -23.72 -6.97 9.20
N THR A 94 -23.14 -7.15 8.02
CA THR A 94 -23.50 -6.38 6.82
C THR A 94 -24.91 -6.71 6.38
N HIS A 95 -25.29 -7.97 6.32
CA HIS A 95 -26.62 -8.44 5.98
C HIS A 95 -27.69 -7.85 6.92
N TYR A 96 -27.43 -7.80 8.22
CA TYR A 96 -28.36 -7.23 9.20
C TYR A 96 -28.21 -5.71 9.40
N TYR A 97 -27.40 -5.02 8.62
CA TYR A 97 -27.12 -3.57 8.76
C TYR A 97 -26.61 -3.16 10.15
N THR A 98 -25.90 -4.05 10.82
CA THR A 98 -25.30 -3.83 12.15
C THR A 98 -23.79 -3.61 12.09
N ALA A 99 -23.19 -3.65 10.90
CA ALA A 99 -21.78 -3.42 10.70
C ALA A 99 -21.39 -1.97 11.03
N THR A 100 -20.24 -1.82 11.66
CA THR A 100 -19.62 -0.53 11.96
C THR A 100 -18.49 -0.22 10.97
N SER A 101 -17.96 0.98 11.00
CA SER A 101 -16.82 1.39 10.15
C SER A 101 -15.56 0.54 10.37
N THR A 102 -15.45 -0.15 11.49
CA THR A 102 -14.32 -1.05 11.76
C THR A 102 -14.56 -2.48 11.29
N ASP A 103 -15.79 -2.84 10.95
CA ASP A 103 -16.13 -4.18 10.54
C ASP A 103 -15.96 -4.40 9.02
N VAL A 104 -16.49 -3.53 8.18
CA VAL A 104 -16.70 -3.81 6.75
C VAL A 104 -15.76 -3.05 5.82
N CYS A 105 -15.54 -1.78 6.05
CA CYS A 105 -14.92 -0.94 5.02
C CYS A 105 -13.39 -0.99 4.99
N ASN A 106 -12.75 -1.59 5.98
CA ASN A 106 -11.31 -1.48 6.15
C ASN A 106 -10.53 -2.21 5.04
N GLN A 107 -10.92 -3.41 4.70
CA GLN A 107 -10.27 -4.20 3.65
C GLN A 107 -10.55 -3.63 2.27
N MET A 108 -11.81 -3.33 1.97
CA MET A 108 -12.19 -2.65 0.72
C MET A 108 -11.41 -1.35 0.54
N TRP A 109 -11.28 -0.56 1.60
CA TRP A 109 -10.47 0.64 1.60
C TRP A 109 -9.02 0.35 1.24
N THR A 110 -8.40 -0.61 1.92
CA THR A 110 -6.99 -0.98 1.70
C THR A 110 -6.75 -1.48 0.28
N VAL A 111 -7.59 -2.36 -0.26
CA VAL A 111 -7.48 -2.89 -1.62
C VAL A 111 -7.63 -1.78 -2.66
N ASN A 112 -8.69 -0.98 -2.56
CA ASN A 112 -8.95 0.08 -3.53
C ASN A 112 -7.86 1.17 -3.51
N TYR A 113 -7.41 1.58 -2.32
CA TYR A 113 -6.31 2.55 -2.22
C TYR A 113 -4.96 1.98 -2.64
N SER A 114 -4.72 0.67 -2.50
CA SER A 114 -3.56 0.02 -3.09
C SER A 114 -3.58 0.13 -4.62
N GLY A 115 -4.73 -0.13 -5.25
CA GLY A 115 -4.92 0.03 -6.69
C GLY A 115 -4.72 1.48 -7.14
N ILE A 116 -5.33 2.44 -6.44
CA ILE A 116 -5.17 3.86 -6.73
C ILE A 116 -3.69 4.28 -6.62
N ASN A 117 -2.98 3.86 -5.59
CA ASN A 117 -1.57 4.18 -5.41
C ASN A 117 -0.70 3.62 -6.53
N ARG A 118 -0.95 2.37 -6.95
CA ARG A 118 -0.23 1.73 -8.07
C ARG A 118 -0.51 2.46 -9.39
N ALA A 119 -1.77 2.79 -9.66
CA ALA A 119 -2.14 3.55 -10.86
C ALA A 119 -1.54 4.97 -10.85
N ALA A 120 -1.57 5.67 -9.72
CA ALA A 120 -0.98 6.99 -9.58
C ALA A 120 0.54 6.98 -9.76
N THR A 121 1.21 5.90 -9.36
CA THR A 121 2.64 5.72 -9.56
C THR A 121 2.99 5.52 -11.04
N LEU A 122 2.12 4.85 -11.80
CA LEU A 122 2.30 4.63 -13.22
C LEU A 122 2.13 5.90 -14.07
N ILE A 123 1.30 6.85 -13.63
CA ILE A 123 0.99 8.09 -14.37
C ILE A 123 2.07 9.18 -14.16
N LYS A 124 2.92 9.05 -13.16
CA LYS A 124 4.03 9.99 -12.92
C LYS A 124 5.11 9.90 -13.97
#